data_a8103a70446227e1c6319c41d4afea9e
#
_entry.id   a8103a70446227e1c6319c41d4afea9e
#
_cell.length_a   1.000
_cell.length_b   1.000
_cell.length_c   1.000
_cell.angle_alpha   90.00
_cell.angle_beta   90.00
_cell.angle_gamma   90.00
#
_symmetry.space_group_name_H-M   'P 1'
#
loop_
_entity.id
_entity.type
_entity.pdbx_description
1 polymer ?
#
loop_
_entity_poly.entity_id
_entity_poly.type
_entity_poly.pdbx_seq_one_letter_code
_entity_poly.pdbx_strand_id
1 'polypeptide(L)'
;MPDPLEAGWKNEPVCEVVEDNDKLRVLKCSFAPGVGHERHYHNAHFGYAIKGSKFRITDTTGTREIDVPTGTEFYNDGIEWHEVLNIGDSTAVFLLM
;
A
#
# COMPACT_ATOMS: atom_id res chain seq x y z
N MET A 1 12.23 11.33 1.52
CA MET A 1 11.34 10.26 1.02
C MET A 1 10.13 10.16 1.95
N PRO A 2 8.93 10.32 1.46
CA PRO A 2 7.74 10.24 2.32
C PRO A 2 7.47 8.81 2.78
N ASP A 3 6.82 8.70 3.95
CA ASP A 3 6.31 7.43 4.45
C ASP A 3 4.93 7.14 3.85
N PRO A 4 4.31 5.97 4.13
CA PRO A 4 3.02 5.63 3.52
C PRO A 4 1.89 6.61 3.87
N LEU A 5 1.97 7.27 5.01
CA LEU A 5 0.94 8.22 5.43
C LEU A 5 1.11 9.58 4.74
N GLU A 6 2.37 10.00 4.56
CA GLU A 6 2.71 11.27 3.92
C GLU A 6 2.48 11.22 2.42
N ALA A 7 2.80 10.09 1.78
CA ALA A 7 2.57 9.91 0.36
C ALA A 7 1.09 9.70 0.09
N GLY A 8 0.61 10.26 -1.01
CA GLY A 8 -0.77 10.12 -1.42
C GLY A 8 -0.87 9.82 -2.90
N TRP A 9 -1.93 10.33 -3.52
CA TRP A 9 -2.14 10.25 -4.95
C TRP A 9 -2.76 11.56 -5.42
N LYS A 10 -2.00 12.31 -6.22
CA LYS A 10 -2.46 13.60 -6.78
C LYS A 10 -2.99 14.54 -5.70
N ASN A 11 -2.22 14.66 -4.60
CA ASN A 11 -2.50 15.50 -3.44
C ASN A 11 -3.64 15.01 -2.53
N GLU A 12 -4.12 13.77 -2.71
CA GLU A 12 -5.11 13.17 -1.83
C GLU A 12 -4.48 12.05 -1.02
N PRO A 13 -4.77 11.95 0.28
CA PRO A 13 -4.26 10.84 1.08
C PRO A 13 -4.93 9.52 0.66
N VAL A 14 -4.18 8.44 0.71
CA VAL A 14 -4.71 7.10 0.43
C VAL A 14 -4.67 6.19 1.65
N CYS A 15 -3.94 6.59 2.69
CA CYS A 15 -3.83 5.84 3.95
C CYS A 15 -4.33 6.69 5.11
N GLU A 16 -4.95 6.03 6.08
CA GLU A 16 -5.38 6.65 7.33
C GLU A 16 -4.93 5.81 8.52
N VAL A 17 -4.73 6.45 9.66
CA VAL A 17 -4.40 5.74 10.90
C VAL A 17 -5.69 5.24 11.52
N VAL A 18 -5.83 3.91 11.70
CA VAL A 18 -7.01 3.32 12.36
C VAL A 18 -6.70 2.90 13.79
N GLU A 19 -5.43 2.73 14.13
CA GLU A 19 -4.98 2.47 15.49
C GLU A 19 -3.56 2.98 15.65
N ASP A 20 -3.28 3.64 16.78
CA ASP A 20 -1.93 4.13 17.08
C ASP A 20 -1.76 4.12 18.61
N ASN A 21 -0.87 3.25 19.08
CA ASN A 21 -0.57 3.13 20.51
C ASN A 21 0.91 2.82 20.69
N ASP A 22 1.34 2.61 21.93
CA ASP A 22 2.75 2.39 22.25
C ASP A 22 3.31 1.05 21.77
N LYS A 23 2.45 0.17 21.23
CA LYS A 23 2.86 -1.16 20.77
C LYS A 23 2.83 -1.30 19.25
N LEU A 24 1.86 -0.65 18.59
CA LEU A 24 1.75 -0.75 17.15
C LEU A 24 0.96 0.43 16.56
N ARG A 25 1.15 0.63 15.27
CA ARG A 25 0.33 1.54 14.47
C ARG A 25 -0.24 0.77 13.30
N VAL A 26 -1.55 0.89 13.08
CA VAL A 26 -2.24 0.23 11.97
C VAL A 26 -2.73 1.30 11.00
N LEU A 27 -2.36 1.16 9.75
CA LEU A 27 -2.82 2.01 8.66
C LEU A 27 -3.85 1.25 7.82
N LYS A 28 -4.85 1.97 7.33
CA LYS A 28 -5.78 1.44 6.33
C LYS A 28 -5.59 2.25 5.06
N CYS A 29 -5.20 1.57 3.98
CA CYS A 29 -4.94 2.20 2.69
C CYS A 29 -5.95 1.70 1.67
N SER A 30 -6.56 2.63 0.93
CA SER A 30 -7.64 2.33 -0.02
C SER A 30 -7.30 2.90 -1.39
N PHE A 31 -7.50 2.09 -2.44
CA PHE A 31 -7.17 2.46 -3.81
C PHE A 31 -8.32 2.05 -4.73
N ALA A 32 -9.09 3.03 -5.22
CA ALA A 32 -10.05 2.78 -6.29
C ALA A 32 -9.31 2.45 -7.60
N PRO A 33 -9.98 1.86 -8.59
CA PRO A 33 -9.35 1.64 -9.89
C PRO A 33 -8.76 2.93 -10.45
N GLY A 34 -7.50 2.87 -10.91
CA GLY A 34 -6.78 4.03 -11.43
C GLY A 34 -6.13 4.89 -10.36
N VAL A 35 -6.32 4.59 -9.09
CA VAL A 35 -5.69 5.30 -7.97
C VAL A 35 -4.46 4.53 -7.53
N GLY A 36 -3.40 5.26 -7.22
CA GLY A 36 -2.16 4.67 -6.77
C GLY A 36 -1.68 5.25 -5.46
N HIS A 37 -0.45 4.92 -5.14
CA HIS A 37 0.27 5.44 -3.97
C HIS A 37 1.62 5.91 -4.51
N GLU A 38 1.87 7.20 -4.44
CA GLU A 38 3.09 7.80 -4.97
C GLU A 38 4.30 7.28 -4.20
N ARG A 39 5.48 7.51 -4.74
CA ARG A 39 6.73 6.95 -4.21
C ARG A 39 6.86 7.18 -2.71
N HIS A 40 7.11 6.11 -1.96
CA HIS A 40 7.25 6.14 -0.51
C HIS A 40 8.08 4.94 -0.07
N TYR A 41 8.62 5.00 1.16
CA TYR A 41 9.35 3.89 1.76
C TYR A 41 8.46 3.19 2.79
N HIS A 42 8.84 1.98 3.16
CA HIS A 42 8.22 1.25 4.26
C HIS A 42 9.29 0.73 5.22
N ASN A 43 9.03 0.83 6.50
CA ASN A 43 9.72 0.04 7.51
C ASN A 43 9.18 -1.40 7.46
N ALA A 44 9.77 -2.30 8.26
CA ALA A 44 9.24 -3.65 8.37
C ALA A 44 7.76 -3.61 8.76
N HIS A 45 6.93 -4.38 8.07
CA HIS A 45 5.49 -4.35 8.29
C HIS A 45 4.82 -5.63 7.84
N PHE A 46 3.66 -5.90 8.45
CA PHE A 46 2.74 -6.94 8.04
C PHE A 46 1.55 -6.31 7.34
N GLY A 47 1.06 -6.92 6.28
CA GLY A 47 -0.07 -6.42 5.53
C GLY A 47 -1.15 -7.48 5.33
N TYR A 48 -2.40 -7.01 5.20
CA TYR A 48 -3.55 -7.85 4.93
C TYR A 48 -4.47 -7.15 3.93
N ALA A 49 -4.80 -7.86 2.83
CA ALA A 49 -5.71 -7.33 1.82
C ALA A 49 -7.15 -7.65 2.18
N ILE A 50 -7.85 -6.67 2.77
CA ILE A 50 -9.30 -6.81 3.04
C ILE A 50 -10.04 -6.99 1.71
N LYS A 51 -9.64 -6.22 0.69
CA LYS A 51 -10.09 -6.36 -0.69
C LYS A 51 -8.89 -6.24 -1.60
N GLY A 52 -8.75 -7.18 -2.52
CA GLY A 52 -7.63 -7.21 -3.45
C GLY A 52 -7.97 -6.57 -4.80
N SER A 53 -6.95 -6.46 -5.63
CA SER A 53 -7.06 -6.01 -7.01
C SER A 53 -5.76 -6.37 -7.74
N LYS A 54 -5.61 -5.88 -8.97
CA LYS A 54 -4.39 -6.02 -9.74
C LYS A 54 -3.59 -4.73 -9.64
N PHE A 55 -2.28 -4.86 -9.40
CA PHE A 55 -1.41 -3.71 -9.17
C PHE A 55 -0.21 -3.72 -10.10
N ARG A 56 0.20 -2.51 -10.49
CA ARG A 56 1.52 -2.26 -11.06
C ARG A 56 2.40 -1.68 -9.96
N ILE A 57 3.54 -2.32 -9.73
CA ILE A 57 4.48 -1.92 -8.69
C ILE A 57 5.79 -1.54 -9.34
N THR A 58 6.30 -0.36 -9.00
CA THR A 58 7.61 0.11 -9.42
C THR A 58 8.48 0.31 -8.19
N ASP A 59 9.68 -0.26 -8.21
CA ASP A 59 10.65 -0.14 -7.12
C ASP A 59 12.07 -0.10 -7.68
N THR A 60 13.08 -0.28 -6.81
CA THR A 60 14.49 -0.22 -7.20
C THR A 60 14.87 -1.27 -8.24
N THR A 61 14.10 -2.35 -8.38
CA THR A 61 14.39 -3.45 -9.30
C THR A 61 13.62 -3.35 -10.62
N GLY A 62 12.74 -2.36 -10.76
CA GLY A 62 11.96 -2.15 -11.97
C GLY A 62 10.46 -2.16 -11.73
N THR A 63 9.71 -2.44 -12.77
CA THR A 63 8.25 -2.41 -12.75
C THR A 63 7.70 -3.81 -13.06
N ARG A 64 6.66 -4.21 -12.32
CA ARG A 64 5.97 -5.48 -12.51
C ARG A 64 4.49 -5.35 -12.23
N GLU A 65 3.70 -6.27 -12.74
CA GLU A 65 2.26 -6.34 -12.48
C GLU A 65 1.97 -7.61 -11.70
N ILE A 66 1.17 -7.50 -10.64
CA ILE A 66 0.81 -8.64 -9.79
C ILE A 66 -0.68 -8.61 -9.49
N ASP A 67 -1.25 -9.79 -9.29
CA ASP A 67 -2.59 -9.93 -8.73
C ASP A 67 -2.46 -10.09 -7.23
N VAL A 68 -3.27 -9.32 -6.49
CA VAL A 68 -3.35 -9.42 -5.03
C VAL A 68 -4.77 -9.84 -4.68
N PRO A 69 -5.01 -11.15 -4.47
CA PRO A 69 -6.34 -11.62 -4.11
C PRO A 69 -6.79 -11.09 -2.75
N THR A 70 -8.11 -10.93 -2.61
CA THR A 70 -8.73 -10.66 -1.31
C THR A 70 -8.28 -11.72 -0.30
N GLY A 71 -7.88 -11.29 0.91
CA GLY A 71 -7.41 -12.18 1.96
C GLY A 71 -5.92 -12.46 1.92
N THR A 72 -5.17 -11.85 1.00
CA THR A 72 -3.71 -12.01 0.96
C THR A 72 -3.08 -11.43 2.20
N GLU A 73 -2.21 -12.22 2.83
CA GLU A 73 -1.38 -11.80 3.97
C GLU A 73 0.07 -11.74 3.50
N PHE A 74 0.80 -10.73 3.96
CA PHE A 74 2.21 -10.60 3.56
C PHE A 74 3.02 -9.90 4.64
N TYR A 75 4.31 -10.20 4.67
CA TYR A 75 5.28 -9.53 5.53
C TYR A 75 6.45 -9.03 4.70
N ASN A 76 6.96 -7.85 5.05
CA ASN A 76 8.12 -7.23 4.42
C ASN A 76 9.08 -6.73 5.49
N ASP A 77 10.39 -6.97 5.30
CA ASP A 77 11.45 -6.49 6.21
C ASP A 77 11.75 -5.00 6.02
N GLY A 78 11.10 -4.38 5.10
CA GLY A 78 11.29 -2.98 4.74
C GLY A 78 11.41 -2.83 3.24
N ILE A 79 10.97 -1.68 2.74
CA ILE A 79 11.03 -1.34 1.32
C ILE A 79 11.73 0.01 1.20
N GLU A 80 12.83 0.05 0.47
CA GLU A 80 13.60 1.27 0.28
C GLU A 80 12.74 2.37 -0.35
N TRP A 81 12.03 2.04 -1.42
CA TRP A 81 10.93 2.81 -1.96
C TRP A 81 10.16 1.98 -2.97
N HIS A 82 8.88 2.27 -3.08
CA HIS A 82 8.08 1.80 -4.19
C HIS A 82 6.94 2.78 -4.46
N GLU A 83 6.34 2.64 -5.62
CA GLU A 83 5.09 3.28 -5.97
C GLU A 83 4.18 2.21 -6.57
N VAL A 84 2.89 2.33 -6.29
CA VAL A 84 1.92 1.33 -6.72
C VAL A 84 0.76 2.02 -7.43
N LEU A 85 0.12 1.29 -8.34
CA LEU A 85 -1.06 1.76 -9.07
C LEU A 85 -2.04 0.62 -9.19
N ASN A 86 -3.28 0.87 -8.79
CA ASN A 86 -4.36 -0.10 -8.99
C ASN A 86 -4.76 -0.10 -10.46
N ILE A 87 -4.39 -1.14 -11.18
CA ILE A 87 -4.71 -1.32 -12.60
C ILE A 87 -5.84 -2.32 -12.81
N GLY A 88 -6.47 -2.77 -11.74
CA GLY A 88 -7.63 -3.65 -11.80
C GLY A 88 -8.93 -2.87 -11.89
N ASP A 89 -10.03 -3.58 -11.77
CA ASP A 89 -11.38 -3.01 -11.88
C ASP A 89 -12.13 -3.01 -10.55
N SER A 90 -11.46 -3.34 -9.45
CA SER A 90 -12.04 -3.34 -8.10
C SER A 90 -11.25 -2.41 -7.18
N THR A 91 -11.93 -1.87 -6.17
CA THR A 91 -11.28 -1.08 -5.13
C THR A 91 -10.51 -2.02 -4.20
N ALA A 92 -9.24 -1.71 -3.98
CA ALA A 92 -8.41 -2.47 -3.05
C ALA A 92 -8.33 -1.76 -1.70
N VAL A 93 -8.31 -2.54 -0.62
CA VAL A 93 -8.22 -2.03 0.75
C VAL A 93 -7.22 -2.89 1.51
N PHE A 94 -6.22 -2.26 2.11
CA PHE A 94 -5.18 -2.95 2.87
C PHE A 94 -5.10 -2.43 4.29
N LEU A 95 -4.79 -3.35 5.22
CA LEU A 95 -4.33 -2.98 6.56
C LEU A 95 -2.82 -3.22 6.60
N LEU A 96 -2.08 -2.24 7.14
CA LEU A 96 -0.63 -2.33 7.32
C LEU A 96 -0.31 -2.14 8.79
N MET A 97 0.47 -3.07 9.35
CA MET A 97 0.80 -3.09 10.79
C MET A 97 2.30 -3.09 11.02
#